data_8071fac3229559f52488e56b1a4cf310
#
_entry.id   8071fac3229559f52488e56b1a4cf310
#
_cell.length_a   1.000
_cell.length_b   1.000
_cell.length_c   1.000
_cell.angle_alpha   90.00
_cell.angle_beta   90.00
_cell.angle_gamma   90.00
#
_symmetry.space_group_name_H-M   'P 1'
#
loop_
_entity.id
_entity.type
_entity.pdbx_description
1 polymer ?
#
loop_
_entity_poly.entity_id
_entity_poly.type
_entity_poly.pdbx_seq_one_letter_code
_entity_poly.pdbx_strand_id
1 'polypeptide(L)'
;MISERLAGISQEKIALEAERTAKSRAGQEMNETLLNLERAASRLETKLTTSAMEEKQILDKLWETYELNHSDAQAQRIELESVPKASRRVAELKREINGLGTVNVGAIDEFERVNGRYT
;
A
#
# COMPACT_ATOMS: atom_id res chain seq x y z
N MET A 1 51.95 48.93 -15.40
CA MET A 1 51.74 47.80 -16.34
C MET A 1 51.69 46.45 -15.64
N ILE A 2 52.74 46.04 -14.92
CA ILE A 2 52.75 44.74 -14.23
C ILE A 2 51.74 44.72 -13.10
N SER A 3 51.61 45.80 -12.34
CA SER A 3 50.66 45.90 -11.22
C SER A 3 49.20 45.86 -11.70
N GLU A 4 48.90 46.45 -12.85
CA GLU A 4 47.54 46.39 -13.44
C GLU A 4 47.19 44.97 -13.91
N ARG A 5 48.15 44.26 -14.53
CA ARG A 5 48.02 42.87 -14.94
C ARG A 5 47.80 41.95 -13.73
N LEU A 6 48.56 42.14 -12.65
CA LEU A 6 48.41 41.38 -11.41
C LEU A 6 47.04 41.63 -10.78
N ALA A 7 46.58 42.87 -10.75
CA ALA A 7 45.24 43.21 -10.25
C ALA A 7 44.13 42.57 -11.10
N GLY A 8 44.30 42.58 -12.44
CA GLY A 8 43.35 41.92 -13.35
C GLY A 8 43.28 40.41 -13.15
N ILE A 9 44.44 39.74 -13.04
CA ILE A 9 44.53 38.32 -12.77
C ILE A 9 43.94 37.96 -11.42
N SER A 10 44.21 38.76 -10.37
CA SER A 10 43.63 38.58 -9.05
C SER A 10 42.10 38.67 -9.06
N GLN A 11 41.54 39.63 -9.80
CA GLN A 11 40.10 39.77 -9.95
C GLN A 11 39.48 38.58 -10.70
N GLU A 12 40.13 38.13 -11.80
CA GLU A 12 39.68 36.92 -12.50
C GLU A 12 39.72 35.71 -11.62
N LYS A 13 40.77 35.53 -10.83
CA LYS A 13 40.89 34.45 -9.89
C LYS A 13 39.75 34.43 -8.85
N ILE A 14 39.44 35.58 -8.26
CA ILE A 14 38.34 35.73 -7.31
C ILE A 14 37.01 35.39 -7.97
N ALA A 15 36.78 35.91 -9.21
CA ALA A 15 35.56 35.63 -9.97
C ALA A 15 35.42 34.14 -10.28
N LEU A 16 36.50 33.47 -10.71
CA LEU A 16 36.48 32.03 -10.98
C LEU A 16 36.30 31.18 -9.73
N GLU A 17 36.88 31.56 -8.61
CA GLU A 17 36.66 30.89 -7.31
C GLU A 17 35.22 31.04 -6.85
N ALA A 18 34.61 32.21 -7.01
CA ALA A 18 33.20 32.45 -6.70
C ALA A 18 32.28 31.59 -7.60
N GLU A 19 32.57 31.55 -8.91
CA GLU A 19 31.83 30.72 -9.86
C GLU A 19 31.96 29.21 -9.53
N ARG A 20 33.17 28.77 -9.24
CA ARG A 20 33.44 27.39 -8.81
C ARG A 20 32.65 27.00 -7.56
N THR A 21 32.67 27.89 -6.57
CA THR A 21 31.91 27.66 -5.32
C THR A 21 30.41 27.59 -5.58
N ALA A 22 29.89 28.51 -6.39
CA ALA A 22 28.47 28.52 -6.77
C ALA A 22 28.08 27.24 -7.53
N LYS A 23 28.89 26.79 -8.47
CA LYS A 23 28.66 25.55 -9.24
C LYS A 23 28.75 24.31 -8.35
N SER A 24 29.71 24.27 -7.43
CA SER A 24 29.85 23.18 -6.46
C SER A 24 28.62 23.07 -5.57
N ARG A 25 28.16 24.21 -5.06
CA ARG A 25 26.94 24.27 -4.23
C ARG A 25 25.69 23.83 -5.01
N ALA A 26 25.54 24.32 -6.23
CA ALA A 26 24.44 23.90 -7.11
C ALA A 26 24.48 22.39 -7.38
N GLY A 27 25.66 21.83 -7.61
CA GLY A 27 25.85 20.40 -7.77
C GLY A 27 25.47 19.58 -6.54
N GLN A 28 25.82 20.05 -5.35
CA GLN A 28 25.43 19.42 -4.08
C GLN A 28 23.90 19.47 -3.88
N GLU A 29 23.28 20.60 -4.15
CA GLU A 29 21.83 20.75 -4.06
C GLU A 29 21.10 19.84 -5.07
N MET A 30 21.62 19.72 -6.29
CA MET A 30 21.09 18.79 -7.29
C MET A 30 21.22 17.34 -6.86
N ASN A 31 22.37 16.93 -6.30
CA ASN A 31 22.58 15.58 -5.79
C ASN A 31 21.63 15.25 -4.64
N GLU A 32 21.44 16.18 -3.74
CA GLU A 32 20.48 16.02 -2.63
C GLU A 32 19.05 15.85 -3.15
N THR A 33 18.64 16.66 -4.11
CA THR A 33 17.36 16.55 -4.77
C THR A 33 17.20 15.21 -5.47
N LEU A 34 18.24 14.76 -6.19
CA LEU A 34 18.24 13.47 -6.86
C LEU A 34 18.05 12.32 -5.90
N LEU A 35 18.79 12.31 -4.78
CA LEU A 35 18.65 11.27 -3.75
C LEU A 35 17.24 11.25 -3.14
N ASN A 36 16.68 12.44 -2.91
CA ASN A 36 15.31 12.53 -2.38
C ASN A 36 14.28 12.00 -3.39
N LEU A 37 14.45 12.29 -4.67
CA LEU A 37 13.60 11.77 -5.74
C LEU A 37 13.73 10.25 -5.89
N GLU A 38 14.94 9.71 -5.82
CA GLU A 38 15.18 8.26 -5.86
C GLU A 38 14.48 7.54 -4.70
N ARG A 39 14.58 8.10 -3.50
CA ARG A 39 13.89 7.57 -2.31
C ARG A 39 12.38 7.63 -2.47
N ALA A 40 11.86 8.72 -2.99
CA ALA A 40 10.43 8.87 -3.25
C ALA A 40 9.94 7.87 -4.30
N ALA A 41 10.68 7.71 -5.39
CA ALA A 41 10.39 6.73 -6.44
C ALA A 41 10.37 5.30 -5.87
N SER A 42 11.39 4.94 -5.08
CA SER A 42 11.47 3.62 -4.45
C SER A 42 10.30 3.34 -3.51
N ARG A 43 9.88 4.34 -2.72
CA ARG A 43 8.69 4.21 -1.86
C ARG A 43 7.42 4.01 -2.66
N LEU A 44 7.27 4.74 -3.76
CA LEU A 44 6.09 4.61 -4.64
C LEU A 44 6.07 3.25 -5.33
N GLU A 45 7.20 2.74 -5.80
CA GLU A 45 7.30 1.39 -6.37
C GLU A 45 6.91 0.32 -5.35
N THR A 46 7.39 0.43 -4.12
CA THR A 46 7.02 -0.48 -3.03
C THR A 46 5.52 -0.44 -2.75
N LYS A 47 4.94 0.75 -2.67
CA LYS A 47 3.50 0.91 -2.47
C LYS A 47 2.69 0.31 -3.62
N LEU A 48 3.13 0.53 -4.86
CA LEU A 48 2.48 -0.02 -6.04
C LEU A 48 2.50 -1.54 -6.03
N THR A 49 3.66 -2.14 -5.74
CA THR A 49 3.82 -3.59 -5.62
C THR A 49 2.93 -4.16 -4.52
N THR A 50 2.92 -3.55 -3.35
CA THR A 50 2.08 -3.96 -2.22
C THR A 50 0.61 -3.89 -2.58
N SER A 51 0.16 -2.79 -3.19
CA SER A 51 -1.23 -2.63 -3.63
C SER A 51 -1.64 -3.68 -4.67
N ALA A 52 -0.75 -3.98 -5.63
CA ALA A 52 -1.01 -5.01 -6.63
C ALA A 52 -1.14 -6.41 -6.00
N MET A 53 -0.32 -6.71 -5.00
CA MET A 53 -0.42 -7.97 -4.26
C MET A 53 -1.71 -8.06 -3.45
N GLU A 54 -2.09 -6.99 -2.76
CA GLU A 54 -3.33 -6.91 -2.00
C GLU A 54 -4.55 -7.05 -2.92
N GLU A 55 -4.54 -6.38 -4.06
CA GLU A 55 -5.59 -6.51 -5.08
C GLU A 55 -5.73 -7.96 -5.54
N LYS A 56 -4.62 -8.60 -5.86
CA LYS A 56 -4.62 -10.02 -6.27
C LYS A 56 -5.19 -10.91 -5.17
N GLN A 57 -4.77 -10.72 -3.93
CA GLN A 57 -5.28 -11.50 -2.79
C GLN A 57 -6.79 -11.33 -2.60
N ILE A 58 -7.29 -10.11 -2.76
CA ILE A 58 -8.73 -9.81 -2.66
C ILE A 58 -9.49 -10.50 -3.79
N LEU A 59 -9.00 -10.41 -5.03
CA LEU A 59 -9.62 -11.06 -6.20
C LEU A 59 -9.61 -12.58 -6.07
N ASP A 60 -8.50 -13.17 -5.65
CA ASP A 60 -8.38 -14.60 -5.40
C ASP A 60 -9.37 -15.05 -4.32
N LYS A 61 -9.46 -14.30 -3.23
CA LYS A 61 -10.40 -14.59 -2.14
C LYS A 61 -11.86 -14.45 -2.56
N LEU A 62 -12.20 -13.46 -3.37
CA LEU A 62 -13.53 -13.31 -3.94
C LEU A 62 -13.91 -14.52 -4.79
N TRP A 63 -12.98 -14.98 -5.62
CA TRP A 63 -13.20 -16.15 -6.46
C TRP A 63 -13.31 -17.43 -5.63
N GLU A 64 -12.37 -17.68 -4.73
CA GLU A 64 -12.34 -18.90 -3.93
C GLU A 64 -13.51 -19.02 -2.95
N THR A 65 -13.93 -17.92 -2.34
CA THR A 65 -14.97 -17.92 -1.31
C THR A 65 -16.37 -17.75 -1.87
N TYR A 66 -16.52 -16.89 -2.89
CA TYR A 66 -17.83 -16.48 -3.40
C TYR A 66 -18.03 -16.79 -4.88
N GLU A 67 -17.03 -17.31 -5.57
CA GLU A 67 -17.02 -17.53 -7.02
C GLU A 67 -17.37 -16.27 -7.83
N LEU A 68 -17.03 -15.09 -7.31
CA LEU A 68 -17.26 -13.80 -7.92
C LEU A 68 -16.01 -13.29 -8.63
N ASN A 69 -16.15 -12.87 -9.90
CA ASN A 69 -15.13 -12.09 -10.57
C ASN A 69 -15.26 -10.59 -10.22
N HIS A 70 -14.31 -9.78 -10.65
CA HIS A 70 -14.31 -8.33 -10.36
C HIS A 70 -15.60 -7.64 -10.86
N SER A 71 -16.07 -7.97 -12.04
CA SER A 71 -17.27 -7.36 -12.64
C SER A 71 -18.53 -7.70 -11.85
N ASP A 72 -18.69 -8.95 -11.45
CA ASP A 72 -19.84 -9.41 -10.67
C ASP A 72 -19.83 -8.81 -9.25
N ALA A 73 -18.65 -8.74 -8.64
CA ALA A 73 -18.49 -8.10 -7.33
C ALA A 73 -18.80 -6.59 -7.38
N GLN A 74 -18.40 -5.91 -8.45
CA GLN A 74 -18.68 -4.50 -8.64
C GLN A 74 -20.18 -4.24 -8.82
N ALA A 75 -20.90 -5.12 -9.49
CA ALA A 75 -22.37 -5.03 -9.66
C ALA A 75 -23.11 -5.18 -8.32
N GLN A 76 -22.56 -5.93 -7.37
CA GLN A 76 -23.13 -6.15 -6.04
C GLN A 76 -22.58 -5.18 -4.97
N ARG A 77 -21.72 -4.24 -5.37
CA ARG A 77 -21.11 -3.28 -4.46
C ARG A 77 -22.15 -2.37 -3.81
N ILE A 78 -22.06 -2.26 -2.50
CA ILE A 78 -22.88 -1.36 -1.69
C ILE A 78 -21.98 -0.29 -1.09
N GLU A 79 -22.43 0.96 -1.06
CA GLU A 79 -21.73 2.02 -0.34
C GLU A 79 -21.80 1.76 1.17
N LEU A 80 -20.65 1.85 1.81
CA LEU A 80 -20.50 1.65 3.25
C LEU A 80 -20.24 2.99 3.93
N GLU A 81 -20.94 3.29 5.01
CA GLU A 81 -20.68 4.48 5.83
C GLU A 81 -19.27 4.43 6.44
N SER A 82 -18.84 3.27 6.86
CA SER A 82 -17.52 3.07 7.48
C SER A 82 -17.01 1.66 7.20
N VAL A 83 -15.86 1.56 6.51
CA VAL A 83 -15.19 0.27 6.26
C VAL A 83 -14.76 -0.42 7.56
N PRO A 84 -14.16 0.26 8.57
CA PRO A 84 -13.82 -0.38 9.85
C PRO A 84 -15.04 -0.96 10.58
N LYS A 85 -16.16 -0.26 10.59
CA LYS A 85 -17.42 -0.74 11.18
C LYS A 85 -17.94 -1.99 10.48
N ALA A 86 -17.97 -1.97 9.14
CA ALA A 86 -18.40 -3.09 8.33
C ALA A 86 -17.50 -4.32 8.54
N SER A 87 -16.18 -4.15 8.58
CA SER A 87 -15.22 -5.22 8.84
C SER A 87 -15.41 -5.84 10.22
N ARG A 88 -15.66 -5.02 11.23
CA ARG A 88 -15.96 -5.48 12.59
C ARG A 88 -17.25 -6.30 12.63
N ARG A 89 -18.29 -5.82 11.96
CA ARG A 89 -19.57 -6.52 11.88
C ARG A 89 -19.44 -7.86 11.16
N VAL A 90 -18.69 -7.92 10.06
CA VAL A 90 -18.39 -9.18 9.35
C VAL A 90 -17.67 -10.16 10.27
N ALA A 91 -16.66 -9.71 11.02
CA ALA A 91 -15.95 -10.56 11.98
C ALA A 91 -16.85 -11.10 13.08
N GLU A 92 -17.74 -10.28 13.62
CA GLU A 92 -18.75 -10.70 14.61
C GLU A 92 -19.69 -11.75 14.04
N LEU A 93 -20.25 -11.52 12.86
CA LEU A 93 -21.14 -12.46 12.19
C LEU A 93 -20.46 -13.79 11.87
N LYS A 94 -19.20 -13.78 11.45
CA LYS A 94 -18.41 -14.99 11.23
C LYS A 94 -18.23 -15.80 12.51
N ARG A 95 -17.99 -15.15 13.65
CA ARG A 95 -17.90 -15.82 14.95
C ARG A 95 -19.24 -16.43 15.37
N GLU A 96 -20.31 -15.70 15.18
CA GLU A 96 -21.66 -16.19 15.47
C GLU A 96 -22.01 -17.40 14.60
N ILE A 97 -21.74 -17.35 13.30
CA ILE A 97 -21.96 -18.47 12.37
C ILE A 97 -21.12 -19.69 12.75
N ASN A 98 -19.85 -19.52 13.08
CA ASN A 98 -18.99 -20.61 13.51
C ASN A 98 -19.48 -21.25 14.82
N GLY A 99 -19.92 -20.43 15.77
CA GLY A 99 -20.53 -20.91 17.01
C GLY A 99 -21.82 -21.70 16.79
N LEU A 100 -22.70 -21.17 15.96
CA LEU A 100 -23.96 -21.82 15.58
C LEU A 100 -23.76 -23.08 14.75
N GLY A 101 -22.82 -23.06 13.79
CA GLY A 101 -22.50 -24.18 12.93
C GLY A 101 -22.06 -25.42 13.72
N THR A 102 -21.20 -25.23 14.70
CA THR A 102 -20.75 -26.31 15.60
C THR A 102 -21.89 -26.88 16.41
N VAL A 103 -22.77 -26.07 16.94
CA VAL A 103 -23.94 -26.48 17.73
C VAL A 103 -24.98 -27.14 16.84
N ASN A 104 -25.27 -26.59 15.66
CA ASN A 104 -26.28 -27.12 14.74
C ASN A 104 -25.94 -28.51 14.20
N VAL A 105 -24.68 -28.75 13.84
CA VAL A 105 -24.24 -30.09 13.39
C VAL A 105 -24.45 -31.14 14.49
N GLY A 106 -24.06 -30.82 15.71
CA GLY A 106 -24.32 -31.71 16.87
C GLY A 106 -25.80 -31.94 17.13
N ALA A 107 -26.61 -30.89 17.01
CA ALA A 107 -28.06 -30.98 17.21
C ALA A 107 -28.77 -31.83 16.13
N ILE A 108 -28.35 -31.69 14.87
CA ILE A 108 -28.88 -32.50 13.75
C ILE A 108 -28.54 -33.98 13.93
N ASP A 109 -27.28 -34.28 14.21
CA ASP A 109 -26.82 -35.65 14.46
C ASP A 109 -27.55 -36.29 15.63
N GLU A 110 -27.77 -35.56 16.71
CA GLU A 110 -28.50 -36.03 17.87
C GLU A 110 -29.99 -36.23 17.56
N PHE A 111 -30.60 -35.32 16.80
CA PHE A 111 -31.99 -35.46 16.35
C PHE A 111 -32.18 -36.68 15.47
N GLU A 112 -31.32 -36.93 14.50
CA GLU A 112 -31.38 -38.11 13.64
C GLU A 112 -31.23 -39.41 14.43
N ARG A 113 -30.31 -39.41 15.38
CA ARG A 113 -30.12 -40.57 16.26
C ARG A 113 -31.35 -40.88 17.14
N VAL A 114 -31.93 -39.85 17.71
CA VAL A 114 -33.14 -39.99 18.55
C VAL A 114 -34.34 -40.38 17.69
N ASN A 115 -34.52 -39.76 16.54
CA ASN A 115 -35.62 -40.08 15.63
C ASN A 115 -35.53 -41.52 15.09
N GLY A 116 -34.33 -42.01 14.81
CA GLY A 116 -34.10 -43.40 14.41
C GLY A 116 -34.47 -44.43 15.47
N ARG A 117 -34.51 -44.07 16.76
CA ARG A 117 -34.95 -44.94 17.82
C ARG A 117 -36.48 -45.09 17.94
N TYR A 118 -37.23 -44.11 17.50
CA TYR A 118 -38.69 -44.05 17.59
C TYR A 118 -39.42 -44.46 16.31
N THR A 119 -38.67 -44.70 15.26
CA THR A 119 -39.22 -45.26 14.03
C THR A 119 -38.81 -46.69 13.82
#